data_d124cca12b60784a2f65cd15eb20eadc
#
_entry.id   d124cca12b60784a2f65cd15eb20eadc
#
_cell.length_a   1.000
_cell.length_b   1.000
_cell.length_c   1.000
_cell.angle_alpha   90.00
_cell.angle_beta   90.00
_cell.angle_gamma   90.00
#
_symmetry.space_group_name_H-M   'P 1'
#
loop_
_entity.id
_entity.type
_entity.pdbx_description
1 polymer ?
#
loop_
_entity_poly.entity_id
_entity_poly.type
_entity_poly.pdbx_seq_one_letter_code
_entity_poly.pdbx_strand_id
1 'polypeptide(L)'
;SVSWVNKEIFKLKALKPIPISGLSLDLSTWALSNVAGNTFKLQGSNDNAAWTDLSSAVSSTATTGTFTITNSIAPTTKYLYYRAIGVAGTSYYGGVSEIKFVISTSFIGSQYTKATCTSGTSDGDTSPNHLDLDSDGDGCSDAYEAGTTSSVTANFVHTTAMGANGFADALETSENGRYTG
;
A
#
# COMPACT_ATOMS: atom_id res chain seq x y z
N SER A 1 -16.04 -36.02 14.30
CA SER A 1 -15.37 -34.73 14.54
C SER A 1 -13.90 -34.82 14.19
N VAL A 2 -13.35 -33.73 13.69
CA VAL A 2 -11.95 -33.60 13.36
C VAL A 2 -11.30 -32.68 14.37
N SER A 3 -10.18 -33.09 14.98
CA SER A 3 -9.41 -32.22 15.87
C SER A 3 -8.78 -31.08 15.09
N TRP A 4 -8.88 -29.87 15.62
CA TRP A 4 -8.19 -28.70 15.06
C TRP A 4 -6.73 -28.55 15.50
N VAL A 5 -6.29 -29.34 16.45
CA VAL A 5 -4.92 -29.27 16.98
C VAL A 5 -3.91 -29.48 15.86
N ASN A 6 -3.01 -28.52 15.68
CA ASN A 6 -1.99 -28.47 14.64
C ASN A 6 -2.53 -28.51 13.19
N LYS A 7 -3.82 -28.23 12.98
CA LYS A 7 -4.38 -28.08 11.63
C LYS A 7 -4.22 -26.64 11.15
N GLU A 8 -3.63 -26.52 9.99
CA GLU A 8 -3.56 -25.26 9.27
C GLU A 8 -4.94 -24.94 8.68
N ILE A 9 -5.51 -23.79 9.06
CA ILE A 9 -6.86 -23.39 8.61
C ILE A 9 -6.75 -22.67 7.28
N PHE A 10 -5.75 -21.82 7.17
CA PHE A 10 -5.34 -21.22 5.91
C PHE A 10 -3.88 -20.78 6.02
N LYS A 11 -3.26 -20.55 4.86
CA LYS A 11 -1.94 -19.98 4.72
C LYS A 11 -1.91 -18.97 3.59
N LEU A 12 -1.24 -17.86 3.83
CA LEU A 12 -0.94 -16.83 2.83
C LEU A 12 0.56 -16.79 2.58
N LYS A 13 0.95 -16.65 1.33
CA LYS A 13 2.28 -16.20 0.93
C LYS A 13 2.17 -14.80 0.34
N ALA A 14 2.83 -13.82 0.94
CA ALA A 14 2.94 -12.48 0.38
C ALA A 14 3.98 -12.44 -0.75
N LEU A 15 3.90 -11.47 -1.64
CA LEU A 15 4.90 -11.25 -2.70
C LEU A 15 6.25 -10.79 -2.15
N LYS A 16 6.22 -10.09 -1.02
CA LYS A 16 7.39 -9.63 -0.24
C LYS A 16 7.04 -9.66 1.24
N PRO A 17 8.02 -9.73 2.16
CA PRO A 17 7.72 -9.69 3.59
C PRO A 17 6.98 -8.42 3.98
N ILE A 18 5.83 -8.56 4.61
CA ILE A 18 4.97 -7.46 5.08
C ILE A 18 4.66 -7.64 6.56
N PRO A 19 4.46 -6.58 7.33
CA PRO A 19 3.99 -6.68 8.71
C PRO A 19 2.46 -6.67 8.72
N ILE A 20 1.84 -7.60 9.44
CA ILE A 20 0.39 -7.58 9.68
C ILE A 20 0.10 -7.31 11.16
N SER A 21 -0.92 -6.52 11.45
CA SER A 21 -1.39 -6.27 12.81
C SER A 21 -2.43 -7.27 13.27
N GLY A 22 -3.00 -8.04 12.35
CA GLY A 22 -3.99 -9.06 12.69
C GLY A 22 -4.59 -9.73 11.48
N LEU A 23 -5.52 -10.61 11.80
CA LEU A 23 -6.30 -11.39 10.87
C LEU A 23 -7.75 -11.37 11.27
N SER A 24 -8.62 -11.08 10.35
CA SER A 24 -10.06 -11.16 10.55
C SER A 24 -10.66 -12.25 9.68
N LEU A 25 -11.46 -13.10 10.27
CA LEU A 25 -12.19 -14.17 9.61
C LEU A 25 -13.67 -13.81 9.65
N ASP A 26 -14.33 -13.76 8.50
CA ASP A 26 -15.77 -13.62 8.44
C ASP A 26 -16.43 -15.00 8.41
N LEU A 27 -17.23 -15.24 9.43
CA LEU A 27 -17.91 -16.48 9.73
C LEU A 27 -19.40 -16.42 9.38
N SER A 28 -19.84 -15.45 8.57
CA SER A 28 -21.24 -15.02 8.50
C SER A 28 -22.20 -15.97 7.79
N THR A 29 -21.75 -16.95 7.04
CA THR A 29 -22.66 -17.63 6.11
C THR A 29 -22.89 -19.11 6.28
N TRP A 30 -22.11 -19.85 7.11
CA TRP A 30 -22.36 -21.31 7.22
C TRP A 30 -21.89 -21.96 8.50
N ALA A 31 -22.87 -22.46 9.27
CA ALA A 31 -22.75 -23.57 10.23
C ALA A 31 -21.53 -23.53 11.15
N LEU A 32 -21.19 -22.35 11.64
CA LEU A 32 -20.09 -22.13 12.57
C LEU A 32 -20.50 -22.37 14.02
N SER A 33 -21.72 -22.84 14.22
CA SER A 33 -22.14 -23.42 15.49
C SER A 33 -21.13 -24.42 16.08
N ASN A 34 -20.27 -24.97 15.22
CA ASN A 34 -19.23 -25.93 15.61
C ASN A 34 -17.83 -25.31 15.78
N VAL A 35 -17.65 -24.01 15.55
CA VAL A 35 -16.35 -23.33 15.71
C VAL A 35 -16.26 -22.59 17.05
N ALA A 36 -17.40 -22.29 17.67
CA ALA A 36 -17.43 -21.70 19.01
C ALA A 36 -16.64 -22.55 20.00
N GLY A 37 -15.72 -21.93 20.73
CA GLY A 37 -14.83 -22.62 21.67
C GLY A 37 -13.58 -23.25 21.07
N ASN A 38 -13.42 -23.28 19.75
CA ASN A 38 -12.16 -23.65 19.13
C ASN A 38 -11.15 -22.51 19.29
N THR A 39 -9.90 -22.87 19.50
CA THR A 39 -8.83 -21.88 19.69
C THR A 39 -7.82 -21.94 18.55
N PHE A 40 -7.38 -20.77 18.16
CA PHE A 40 -6.48 -20.57 17.01
C PHE A 40 -5.35 -19.61 17.39
N LYS A 41 -4.22 -19.73 16.69
CA LYS A 41 -3.11 -18.78 16.74
C LYS A 41 -2.81 -18.26 15.36
N LEU A 42 -2.32 -17.03 15.31
CA LEU A 42 -1.66 -16.46 14.15
C LEU A 42 -0.16 -16.76 14.22
N GLN A 43 0.40 -17.22 13.13
CA GLN A 43 1.84 -17.49 13.01
C GLN A 43 2.41 -16.83 11.75
N GLY A 44 3.70 -16.44 11.82
CA GLY A 44 4.47 -15.92 10.70
C GLY A 44 5.73 -16.75 10.45
N SER A 45 6.18 -16.78 9.19
CA SER A 45 7.39 -17.48 8.76
C SER A 45 8.01 -16.79 7.54
N ASN A 46 9.34 -16.92 7.39
CA ASN A 46 10.03 -16.44 6.19
C ASN A 46 10.46 -17.59 5.25
N ASP A 47 10.44 -18.82 5.71
CA ASP A 47 10.89 -20.03 4.97
C ASP A 47 9.80 -21.08 4.80
N ASN A 48 8.59 -20.84 5.35
CA ASN A 48 7.48 -21.81 5.39
C ASN A 48 7.79 -23.11 6.19
N ALA A 49 8.85 -23.13 6.96
CA ALA A 49 9.27 -24.26 7.77
C ALA A 49 9.31 -23.90 9.26
N ALA A 50 10.05 -22.86 9.63
CA ALA A 50 10.09 -22.33 10.99
C ALA A 50 8.99 -21.29 11.18
N TRP A 51 8.13 -21.48 12.19
CA TRP A 51 6.97 -20.64 12.46
C TRP A 51 7.07 -19.97 13.82
N THR A 52 6.85 -18.67 13.85
CA THR A 52 6.80 -17.86 15.06
C THR A 52 5.34 -17.57 15.42
N ASP A 53 4.95 -17.80 16.67
CA ASP A 53 3.65 -17.40 17.20
C ASP A 53 3.57 -15.87 17.25
N LEU A 54 2.59 -15.28 16.57
CA LEU A 54 2.35 -13.84 16.53
C LEU A 54 1.20 -13.43 17.45
N SER A 55 0.43 -14.39 17.93
CA SER A 55 -0.64 -14.17 18.92
C SER A 55 -0.60 -15.26 19.97
N SER A 56 -1.21 -14.99 21.14
CA SER A 56 -1.70 -16.03 22.03
C SER A 56 -2.79 -16.85 21.34
N ALA A 57 -3.16 -17.99 21.94
CA ALA A 57 -4.33 -18.73 21.50
C ALA A 57 -5.61 -17.91 21.77
N VAL A 58 -6.40 -17.69 20.74
CA VAL A 58 -7.66 -16.94 20.81
C VAL A 58 -8.82 -17.90 20.57
N SER A 59 -9.80 -17.89 21.47
CA SER A 59 -10.99 -18.72 21.35
C SER A 59 -12.06 -18.03 20.53
N SER A 60 -12.60 -18.72 19.53
CA SER A 60 -13.78 -18.24 18.83
C SER A 60 -15.00 -18.34 19.77
N THR A 61 -15.61 -17.21 20.05
CA THR A 61 -16.86 -17.11 20.84
C THR A 61 -18.09 -16.95 19.97
N ALA A 62 -17.88 -16.57 18.69
CA ALA A 62 -18.95 -16.32 17.74
C ALA A 62 -19.29 -17.57 16.93
N THR A 63 -20.58 -17.77 16.70
CA THR A 63 -21.10 -18.76 15.76
C THR A 63 -21.30 -18.16 14.36
N THR A 64 -21.46 -16.85 14.31
CA THR A 64 -21.59 -16.05 13.08
C THR A 64 -20.91 -14.69 13.31
N GLY A 65 -20.50 -14.04 12.23
CA GLY A 65 -19.87 -12.72 12.27
C GLY A 65 -18.35 -12.74 12.22
N THR A 66 -17.75 -11.61 12.50
CA THR A 66 -16.30 -11.43 12.36
C THR A 66 -15.57 -11.88 13.62
N PHE A 67 -14.57 -12.74 13.42
CA PHE A 67 -13.64 -13.18 14.45
C PHE A 67 -12.24 -12.63 14.12
N THR A 68 -11.61 -11.95 15.06
CA THR A 68 -10.31 -11.30 14.84
C THR A 68 -9.23 -11.88 15.75
N ILE A 69 -8.10 -12.24 15.16
CA ILE A 69 -6.87 -12.60 15.88
C ILE A 69 -5.89 -11.44 15.73
N THR A 70 -5.57 -10.76 16.83
CA THR A 70 -4.63 -9.62 16.84
C THR A 70 -3.21 -10.12 16.99
N ASN A 71 -2.29 -9.59 16.18
CA ASN A 71 -0.86 -9.79 16.37
C ASN A 71 -0.41 -9.03 17.63
N SER A 72 0.03 -9.76 18.63
CA SER A 72 0.51 -9.23 19.92
C SER A 72 2.02 -9.01 19.96
N ILE A 73 2.75 -9.47 18.94
CA ILE A 73 4.17 -9.19 18.74
C ILE A 73 4.28 -7.92 17.90
N ALA A 74 5.33 -7.13 18.15
CA ALA A 74 5.55 -5.83 17.52
C ALA A 74 5.11 -5.84 16.04
N PRO A 75 4.11 -5.05 15.64
CA PRO A 75 3.50 -5.10 14.31
C PRO A 75 4.42 -4.60 13.20
N THR A 76 5.70 -4.39 13.51
CA THR A 76 6.76 -4.01 12.57
C THR A 76 7.54 -5.22 12.04
N THR A 77 7.42 -6.39 12.68
CA THR A 77 8.10 -7.60 12.22
C THR A 77 7.44 -8.13 10.95
N LYS A 78 8.25 -8.34 9.91
CA LYS A 78 7.79 -8.69 8.58
C LYS A 78 8.01 -10.17 8.31
N TYR A 79 6.98 -10.84 7.78
CA TYR A 79 7.06 -12.23 7.34
C TYR A 79 6.58 -12.38 5.90
N LEU A 80 7.10 -13.41 5.23
CA LEU A 80 6.69 -13.78 3.88
C LEU A 80 5.45 -14.66 3.89
N TYR A 81 5.30 -15.48 4.94
CA TYR A 81 4.18 -16.41 5.11
C TYR A 81 3.44 -16.11 6.40
N TYR A 82 2.13 -16.21 6.34
CA TYR A 82 1.24 -16.14 7.50
C TYR A 82 0.26 -17.29 7.48
N ARG A 83 -0.07 -17.83 8.64
CA ARG A 83 -1.12 -18.84 8.78
C ARG A 83 -1.90 -18.71 10.08
N ALA A 84 -3.12 -19.20 10.07
CA ALA A 84 -3.85 -19.53 11.30
C ALA A 84 -3.75 -21.03 11.53
N ILE A 85 -3.38 -21.43 12.73
CA ILE A 85 -3.26 -22.81 13.16
C ILE A 85 -4.17 -23.08 14.33
N GLY A 86 -4.84 -24.21 14.33
CA GLY A 86 -5.66 -24.68 15.45
C GLY A 86 -4.81 -25.10 16.63
N VAL A 87 -5.23 -24.69 17.83
CA VAL A 87 -4.58 -25.03 19.10
C VAL A 87 -5.42 -26.02 19.90
N ALA A 88 -6.73 -25.82 19.92
CA ALA A 88 -7.67 -26.72 20.59
C ALA A 88 -9.03 -26.69 19.91
N GLY A 89 -9.82 -27.70 20.22
CA GLY A 89 -11.19 -27.82 19.75
C GLY A 89 -11.38 -28.89 18.68
N THR A 90 -12.63 -29.15 18.39
CA THR A 90 -13.06 -30.11 17.37
C THR A 90 -14.25 -29.56 16.60
N SER A 91 -14.33 -29.86 15.30
CA SER A 91 -15.50 -29.50 14.50
C SER A 91 -15.83 -30.60 13.51
N TYR A 92 -17.08 -30.66 13.10
CA TYR A 92 -17.53 -31.50 12.00
C TYR A 92 -17.52 -30.76 10.67
N TYR A 93 -17.83 -29.47 10.71
CA TYR A 93 -17.89 -28.60 9.55
C TYR A 93 -17.46 -27.19 9.97
N GLY A 94 -16.66 -26.55 9.17
CA GLY A 94 -16.30 -25.16 9.37
C GLY A 94 -16.13 -24.49 8.01
N GLY A 95 -16.69 -23.31 7.85
CA GLY A 95 -16.52 -22.48 6.67
C GLY A 95 -16.13 -21.06 7.07
N VAL A 96 -15.20 -20.51 6.35
CA VAL A 96 -14.83 -19.10 6.43
C VAL A 96 -15.23 -18.49 5.10
N SER A 97 -16.10 -17.48 5.14
CA SER A 97 -16.57 -16.81 3.92
C SER A 97 -15.59 -15.74 3.45
N GLU A 98 -14.86 -15.13 4.37
CA GLU A 98 -13.87 -14.11 4.02
C GLU A 98 -12.71 -14.12 5.01
N ILE A 99 -11.50 -13.87 4.50
CA ILE A 99 -10.27 -13.70 5.28
C ILE A 99 -9.69 -12.34 4.95
N LYS A 100 -9.55 -11.48 5.97
CA LYS A 100 -8.93 -10.16 5.85
C LYS A 100 -7.64 -10.10 6.64
N PHE A 101 -6.57 -9.74 5.99
CA PHE A 101 -5.32 -9.38 6.66
C PHE A 101 -5.34 -7.89 6.98
N VAL A 102 -5.08 -7.56 8.23
CA VAL A 102 -4.95 -6.18 8.66
C VAL A 102 -3.48 -5.81 8.60
N ILE A 103 -3.10 -5.05 7.58
CA ILE A 103 -1.72 -4.53 7.45
C ILE A 103 -1.53 -3.42 8.49
N SER A 104 -0.36 -3.40 9.12
CA SER A 104 -0.03 -2.35 10.08
C SER A 104 -0.08 -0.97 9.43
N THR A 105 -0.82 -0.04 10.05
CA THR A 105 -0.97 1.33 9.54
C THR A 105 0.36 2.07 9.47
N SER A 106 1.29 1.79 10.39
CA SER A 106 2.64 2.34 10.36
C SER A 106 3.42 1.88 9.12
N PHE A 107 3.18 0.65 8.65
CA PHE A 107 3.80 0.15 7.42
C PHE A 107 3.19 0.80 6.19
N ILE A 108 1.87 0.95 6.14
CA ILE A 108 1.18 1.64 5.04
C ILE A 108 1.70 3.07 4.95
N GLY A 109 1.75 3.79 6.07
CA GLY A 109 2.29 5.16 6.13
C GLY A 109 3.73 5.27 5.63
N SER A 110 4.60 4.27 5.92
CA SER A 110 5.99 4.28 5.47
C SER A 110 6.19 3.90 3.99
N GLN A 111 5.21 3.23 3.37
CA GLN A 111 5.26 2.87 1.93
C GLN A 111 4.76 4.01 1.04
N TYR A 112 3.93 4.87 1.60
CA TYR A 112 3.42 6.08 0.96
C TYR A 112 4.02 7.31 1.66
N THR A 113 5.33 7.38 1.77
CA THR A 113 5.94 8.71 1.85
C THR A 113 5.54 9.38 0.55
N LYS A 114 4.56 10.29 0.63
CA LYS A 114 4.36 11.30 -0.40
C LYS A 114 5.77 11.79 -0.71
N ALA A 115 6.20 11.58 -1.95
CA ALA A 115 7.38 12.25 -2.42
C ALA A 115 7.10 13.73 -2.15
N THR A 116 7.66 14.26 -1.11
CA THR A 116 7.85 15.68 -0.99
C THR A 116 8.81 15.95 -2.14
N CYS A 117 8.30 16.48 -3.22
CA CYS A 117 9.13 17.29 -4.08
C CYS A 117 9.67 18.35 -3.13
N THR A 118 10.85 18.13 -2.61
CA THR A 118 11.63 19.20 -2.02
C THR A 118 11.85 20.10 -3.22
N SER A 119 11.14 21.18 -3.24
CA SER A 119 11.34 22.23 -4.20
C SER A 119 12.78 22.70 -3.99
N GLY A 120 13.73 22.12 -4.71
CA GLY A 120 15.06 22.68 -4.84
C GLY A 120 14.89 23.97 -5.64
N THR A 121 15.47 25.04 -5.15
CA THR A 121 15.76 26.22 -5.94
C THR A 121 17.19 26.03 -6.42
N SER A 122 17.46 26.06 -7.71
CA SER A 122 18.82 25.89 -8.25
C SER A 122 19.61 27.19 -8.17
N ASP A 123 18.93 28.32 -8.19
CA ASP A 123 19.48 29.67 -8.13
C ASP A 123 19.49 30.29 -6.72
N GLY A 124 18.85 29.60 -5.75
CA GLY A 124 18.81 30.04 -4.34
C GLY A 124 17.75 31.10 -4.03
N ASP A 125 16.82 31.35 -4.93
CA ASP A 125 15.67 32.20 -4.69
C ASP A 125 14.59 31.52 -3.84
N THR A 126 13.36 32.04 -3.78
CA THR A 126 12.24 31.43 -3.03
C THR A 126 11.29 30.63 -3.91
N SER A 127 11.50 30.62 -5.23
CA SER A 127 10.68 29.93 -6.20
C SER A 127 11.17 28.50 -6.39
N PRO A 128 10.35 27.47 -6.18
CA PRO A 128 10.72 26.10 -6.53
C PRO A 128 10.89 25.95 -8.04
N ASN A 129 11.90 25.24 -8.53
CA ASN A 129 12.18 25.05 -9.97
C ASN A 129 10.96 24.69 -10.82
N HIS A 130 10.01 23.93 -10.28
CA HIS A 130 8.78 23.57 -11.03
C HIS A 130 7.72 24.68 -11.12
N LEU A 131 7.92 25.78 -10.45
CA LEU A 131 7.10 27.01 -10.49
C LEU A 131 7.90 28.21 -10.92
N ASP A 132 9.19 28.03 -11.15
CA ASP A 132 10.12 29.04 -11.60
C ASP A 132 10.16 29.06 -13.14
N LEU A 133 10.30 30.21 -13.69
CA LEU A 133 10.40 30.42 -15.15
C LEU A 133 11.86 30.56 -15.63
N ASP A 134 12.80 30.65 -14.69
CA ASP A 134 14.24 30.79 -14.88
C ASP A 134 14.95 30.05 -13.76
N SER A 135 14.86 28.71 -13.81
CA SER A 135 15.18 27.81 -12.67
C SER A 135 16.64 27.88 -12.22
N ASP A 136 17.59 28.34 -13.06
CA ASP A 136 19.00 28.48 -12.70
C ASP A 136 19.45 29.93 -12.48
N GLY A 137 18.54 30.91 -12.71
CA GLY A 137 18.75 32.32 -12.41
C GLY A 137 19.76 33.01 -13.37
N ASP A 138 19.98 32.48 -14.58
CA ASP A 138 20.94 33.06 -15.53
C ASP A 138 20.36 34.21 -16.36
N GLY A 139 19.07 34.47 -16.24
CA GLY A 139 18.34 35.52 -16.94
C GLY A 139 17.69 35.07 -18.24
N CYS A 140 17.84 33.78 -18.61
CA CYS A 140 17.12 33.15 -19.70
C CYS A 140 16.00 32.28 -19.11
N SER A 141 14.81 32.25 -19.74
CA SER A 141 13.75 31.39 -19.23
C SER A 141 14.01 29.93 -19.57
N ASP A 142 13.54 29.01 -18.73
CA ASP A 142 13.53 27.57 -18.99
C ASP A 142 12.90 27.24 -20.36
N ALA A 143 11.91 28.03 -20.78
CA ALA A 143 11.26 27.88 -22.09
C ALA A 143 12.23 28.21 -23.26
N TYR A 144 13.11 29.17 -23.08
CA TYR A 144 14.16 29.49 -24.08
C TYR A 144 15.21 28.39 -24.12
N GLU A 145 15.69 27.94 -22.98
CA GLU A 145 16.68 26.88 -22.87
C GLU A 145 16.18 25.55 -23.42
N ALA A 146 14.90 25.25 -23.20
CA ALA A 146 14.22 24.10 -23.78
C ALA A 146 13.96 24.26 -25.32
N GLY A 147 14.30 25.41 -25.91
CA GLY A 147 14.09 25.67 -27.34
C GLY A 147 12.61 25.88 -27.72
N THR A 148 11.72 26.12 -26.76
CA THR A 148 10.27 26.29 -27.04
C THR A 148 9.89 27.73 -27.40
N THR A 149 10.82 28.68 -27.23
CA THR A 149 10.66 30.08 -27.64
C THR A 149 11.98 30.67 -28.06
N SER A 150 11.95 31.74 -28.83
CA SER A 150 13.13 32.57 -29.14
C SER A 150 13.27 33.76 -28.19
N SER A 151 12.37 33.91 -27.22
CA SER A 151 12.45 34.99 -26.23
C SER A 151 13.38 34.62 -25.11
N VAL A 152 14.43 35.42 -24.91
CA VAL A 152 15.44 35.26 -23.82
C VAL A 152 14.97 35.84 -22.47
N THR A 153 13.72 36.27 -22.36
CA THR A 153 13.24 36.96 -21.17
C THR A 153 13.05 35.96 -20.04
N ALA A 154 13.68 36.18 -18.89
CA ALA A 154 13.65 35.29 -17.70
C ALA A 154 12.23 34.83 -17.26
N ASN A 155 11.23 35.69 -17.35
CA ASN A 155 9.84 35.39 -16.98
C ASN A 155 8.95 35.19 -18.21
N PHE A 156 9.46 34.55 -19.25
CA PHE A 156 8.68 34.24 -20.43
C PHE A 156 7.56 33.25 -20.13
N VAL A 157 6.37 33.59 -20.58
CA VAL A 157 5.18 32.70 -20.52
C VAL A 157 4.56 32.65 -21.91
N HIS A 158 4.19 31.47 -22.37
CA HIS A 158 3.41 31.33 -23.59
C HIS A 158 2.03 31.99 -23.42
N THR A 159 1.73 32.96 -24.26
CA THR A 159 0.46 33.70 -24.25
C THR A 159 -0.57 33.16 -25.25
N THR A 160 -0.23 32.10 -25.99
CA THR A 160 -1.13 31.42 -26.91
C THR A 160 -2.18 30.60 -26.16
N ALA A 161 -3.28 30.26 -26.82
CA ALA A 161 -4.28 29.39 -26.25
C ALA A 161 -3.65 28.06 -25.79
N MET A 162 -4.19 27.50 -24.75
CA MET A 162 -3.85 26.15 -24.28
C MET A 162 -4.92 25.19 -24.78
N GLY A 163 -4.48 24.13 -25.44
CA GLY A 163 -5.36 23.05 -25.86
C GLY A 163 -5.96 22.25 -24.69
N ALA A 164 -6.92 21.38 -24.98
CA ALA A 164 -7.53 20.51 -23.99
C ALA A 164 -6.54 19.53 -23.31
N ASN A 165 -5.41 19.28 -23.96
CA ASN A 165 -4.30 18.46 -23.47
C ASN A 165 -3.33 19.20 -22.51
N GLY A 166 -3.52 20.52 -22.32
CA GLY A 166 -2.68 21.37 -21.46
C GLY A 166 -1.39 21.88 -22.11
N PHE A 167 -1.14 21.62 -23.40
CA PHE A 167 -0.04 22.21 -24.15
C PHE A 167 -0.46 23.56 -24.76
N ALA A 168 0.51 24.45 -24.91
CA ALA A 168 0.29 25.69 -25.68
C ALA A 168 0.18 25.35 -27.17
N ASP A 169 -0.85 25.81 -27.85
CA ASP A 169 -1.12 25.52 -29.27
C ASP A 169 0.04 25.89 -30.19
N ALA A 170 0.88 26.85 -29.79
CA ALA A 170 2.09 27.21 -30.53
C ALA A 170 3.20 26.14 -30.53
N LEU A 171 3.12 25.16 -29.64
CA LEU A 171 4.15 24.12 -29.47
C LEU A 171 3.78 22.79 -30.13
N GLU A 172 2.60 22.70 -30.72
CA GLU A 172 2.12 21.48 -31.40
C GLU A 172 1.35 21.82 -32.68
N THR A 173 1.39 20.92 -33.66
CA THR A 173 0.63 21.09 -34.92
C THR A 173 -0.80 20.54 -34.84
N SER A 174 -1.10 19.80 -33.81
CA SER A 174 -2.41 19.23 -33.50
C SER A 174 -2.44 18.85 -32.02
N GLU A 175 -3.62 18.88 -31.40
CA GLU A 175 -3.80 18.55 -29.98
C GLU A 175 -3.48 17.07 -29.64
N ASN A 176 -2.26 16.63 -29.92
CA ASN A 176 -1.79 15.27 -29.71
C ASN A 176 -0.70 15.15 -28.61
N GLY A 177 -0.35 16.24 -27.95
CA GLY A 177 0.66 16.31 -26.92
C GLY A 177 2.10 16.07 -27.40
N ARG A 178 2.38 16.24 -28.71
CA ARG A 178 3.72 16.11 -29.29
C ARG A 178 4.29 17.47 -29.61
N TYR A 179 5.41 17.79 -28.97
CA TYR A 179 6.19 18.96 -29.30
C TYR A 179 6.73 18.87 -30.73
N THR A 180 6.66 19.98 -31.50
CA THR A 180 7.03 20.05 -32.92
C THR A 180 8.10 21.11 -33.22
N GLY A 181 8.71 21.68 -32.18
CA GLY A 181 9.81 22.61 -32.32
C GLY A 181 11.16 21.93 -32.50
#